data_d0d0943f0228a0aaac6091fe6a5f08ab
#
_entry.id   d0d0943f0228a0aaac6091fe6a5f08ab
#
_cell.length_a   1.000
_cell.length_b   1.000
_cell.length_c   1.000
_cell.angle_alpha   90.00
_cell.angle_beta   90.00
_cell.angle_gamma   90.00
#
_symmetry.space_group_name_H-M   'P 1'
#
loop_
_entity.id
_entity.type
_entity.pdbx_description
1 polymer ?
#
loop_
_entity_poly.entity_id
_entity_poly.type
_entity_poly.pdbx_seq_one_letter_code
_entity_poly.pdbx_strand_id
1 'polypeptide(L)'
;MSNPDFQAARLTVRLDAVVANYRLCQRLVGPASVSGVVKADGYGLGAVAVTRALAAAGCDTFFVARLEEGIGLRKVAPSARIFVLDGAAPDTVPALITHRLTPVLNSLAEIAGWSAAARETRSELECAIHIDTGMSRLGLPGEELSRLASDAKHRLEHLRVVLWVSHLACADDPTAKMNAIQLDRFRTALAMLPPAPASFASSGGVLLGKDYAFDMVRPGIGLYGGNVQHAPKNPFAIAAVLTGRVLQLRRIDRGESVGYGASFRAKRPTVIATVALGYADGLMRAIGNRGVAAIAGARAPIVGRVSMDLVTLDVTDLPPATLSTDTEAEFFGDAIALEEVAAAADTAAYEVLTAIAPRVPRHYTGAPA
;
A
#
# COMPACT_ATOMS: atom_id res chain seq x y z
N MET A 1 -32.66 7.43 10.91
CA MET A 1 -32.13 6.61 9.81
C MET A 1 -31.42 7.59 8.89
N SER A 2 -30.08 7.53 8.79
CA SER A 2 -29.34 8.38 7.84
C SER A 2 -29.72 7.95 6.43
N ASN A 3 -30.03 8.92 5.58
CA ASN A 3 -30.24 8.65 4.15
C ASN A 3 -28.97 7.97 3.62
N PRO A 4 -29.03 6.73 3.10
CA PRO A 4 -27.86 6.01 2.61
C PRO A 4 -27.12 6.72 1.46
N ASP A 5 -27.78 7.68 0.80
CA ASP A 5 -27.21 8.46 -0.31
C ASP A 5 -26.46 9.72 0.17
N PHE A 6 -26.51 10.08 1.46
CA PHE A 6 -25.80 11.25 1.97
C PHE A 6 -24.45 10.83 2.57
N GLN A 7 -23.42 10.88 1.75
CA GLN A 7 -22.04 10.72 2.18
C GLN A 7 -21.30 12.05 2.02
N ALA A 8 -20.78 12.57 3.12
CA ALA A 8 -20.02 13.83 3.12
C ALA A 8 -18.66 13.66 2.41
N ALA A 9 -18.01 12.52 2.61
CA ALA A 9 -16.79 12.11 1.93
C ALA A 9 -16.92 10.64 1.51
N ARG A 10 -16.20 10.23 0.46
CA ARG A 10 -16.25 8.88 -0.09
C ARG A 10 -14.90 8.48 -0.68
N LEU A 11 -14.49 7.23 -0.42
CA LEU A 11 -13.40 6.57 -1.11
C LEU A 11 -13.98 5.53 -2.08
N THR A 12 -13.95 5.82 -3.37
CA THR A 12 -14.31 4.84 -4.40
C THR A 12 -13.12 3.94 -4.68
N VAL A 13 -13.30 2.63 -4.53
CA VAL A 13 -12.29 1.60 -4.78
C VAL A 13 -12.69 0.79 -6.00
N ARG A 14 -11.89 0.86 -7.06
CA ARG A 14 -12.11 0.19 -8.34
C ARG A 14 -11.43 -1.17 -8.32
N LEU A 15 -12.17 -2.22 -8.00
CA LEU A 15 -11.64 -3.58 -7.90
C LEU A 15 -11.18 -4.15 -9.24
N ASP A 16 -11.81 -3.77 -10.33
CA ASP A 16 -11.39 -4.10 -11.70
C ASP A 16 -10.01 -3.49 -12.03
N ALA A 17 -9.72 -2.28 -11.57
CA ALA A 17 -8.40 -1.65 -11.71
C ALA A 17 -7.34 -2.42 -10.88
N VAL A 18 -7.67 -2.83 -9.65
CA VAL A 18 -6.78 -3.68 -8.84
C VAL A 18 -6.45 -4.99 -9.57
N VAL A 19 -7.45 -5.65 -10.14
CA VAL A 19 -7.26 -6.87 -10.93
C VAL A 19 -6.47 -6.61 -12.21
N ALA A 20 -6.71 -5.49 -12.90
CA ALA A 20 -5.95 -5.10 -14.09
C ALA A 20 -4.47 -4.88 -13.76
N ASN A 21 -4.17 -4.25 -12.61
CA ASN A 21 -2.82 -4.03 -12.12
C ASN A 21 -2.12 -5.35 -11.74
N TYR A 22 -2.85 -6.27 -11.11
CA TYR A 22 -2.35 -7.62 -10.83
C TYR A 22 -1.98 -8.35 -12.13
N ARG A 23 -2.85 -8.34 -13.13
CA ARG A 23 -2.60 -8.94 -14.45
C ARG A 23 -1.46 -8.23 -15.19
N LEU A 24 -1.29 -6.93 -15.00
CA LEU A 24 -0.14 -6.21 -15.53
C LEU A 24 1.17 -6.75 -14.93
N CYS A 25 1.23 -6.91 -13.61
CA CYS A 25 2.40 -7.51 -12.96
C CYS A 25 2.70 -8.91 -13.51
N GLN A 26 1.69 -9.76 -13.71
CA GLN A 26 1.87 -11.10 -14.32
C GLN A 26 2.53 -11.01 -15.71
N ARG A 27 2.05 -10.09 -16.56
CA ARG A 27 2.65 -9.89 -17.90
C ARG A 27 4.10 -9.42 -17.84
N LEU A 28 4.44 -8.55 -16.89
CA LEU A 28 5.77 -7.96 -16.76
C LEU A 28 6.81 -8.96 -16.27
N VAL A 29 6.43 -9.85 -15.35
CA VAL A 29 7.39 -10.78 -14.72
C VAL A 29 7.51 -12.13 -15.45
N GLY A 30 6.62 -12.44 -16.36
CA GLY A 30 6.66 -13.68 -17.14
C GLY A 30 6.31 -14.92 -16.30
N PRO A 31 7.21 -15.89 -16.13
CA PRO A 31 6.90 -17.16 -15.44
C PRO A 31 6.81 -17.03 -13.91
N ALA A 32 7.30 -15.92 -13.34
CA ALA A 32 7.25 -15.72 -11.90
C ALA A 32 5.79 -15.55 -11.42
N SER A 33 5.49 -16.13 -10.27
CA SER A 33 4.19 -15.96 -9.64
C SER A 33 4.02 -14.54 -9.08
N VAL A 34 2.78 -14.06 -9.03
CA VAL A 34 2.45 -12.75 -8.48
C VAL A 34 1.57 -12.93 -7.26
N SER A 35 2.03 -12.49 -6.11
CA SER A 35 1.25 -12.46 -4.88
C SER A 35 0.56 -11.11 -4.67
N GLY A 36 -0.45 -11.05 -3.79
CA GLY A 36 -1.08 -9.81 -3.37
C GLY A 36 -0.56 -9.33 -2.02
N VAL A 37 0.03 -8.13 -1.93
CA VAL A 37 0.36 -7.53 -0.63
C VAL A 37 -0.83 -6.69 -0.17
N VAL A 38 -1.54 -7.19 0.87
CA VAL A 38 -2.82 -6.63 1.35
C VAL A 38 -2.76 -6.14 2.79
N LYS A 39 -1.57 -5.92 3.33
CA LYS A 39 -1.34 -5.35 4.66
C LYS A 39 -1.94 -3.96 4.81
N ALA A 40 -2.05 -3.48 6.06
CA ALA A 40 -2.63 -2.19 6.42
C ALA A 40 -4.02 -1.99 5.79
N ASP A 41 -4.89 -3.01 5.99
CA ASP A 41 -6.24 -3.06 5.40
C ASP A 41 -6.26 -2.85 3.88
N GLY A 42 -5.39 -3.56 3.14
CA GLY A 42 -5.27 -3.38 1.70
C GLY A 42 -4.80 -1.98 1.32
N TYR A 43 -3.80 -1.45 2.04
CA TYR A 43 -3.33 -0.06 1.92
C TYR A 43 -4.46 0.97 2.17
N GLY A 44 -5.35 0.66 3.12
CA GLY A 44 -6.50 1.50 3.45
C GLY A 44 -7.72 1.33 2.54
N LEU A 45 -7.64 0.50 1.52
CA LEU A 45 -8.71 0.31 0.54
C LEU A 45 -9.70 -0.81 0.91
N GLY A 46 -9.44 -1.56 1.99
CA GLY A 46 -10.25 -2.68 2.45
C GLY A 46 -9.71 -4.04 2.00
N ALA A 47 -8.91 -4.69 2.88
CA ALA A 47 -8.24 -5.96 2.59
C ALA A 47 -9.21 -7.07 2.17
N VAL A 48 -10.40 -7.11 2.74
CA VAL A 48 -11.41 -8.15 2.43
C VAL A 48 -11.86 -8.08 0.98
N ALA A 49 -12.26 -6.90 0.52
CA ALA A 49 -12.77 -6.71 -0.85
C ALA A 49 -11.65 -6.92 -1.88
N VAL A 50 -10.48 -6.34 -1.62
CA VAL A 50 -9.29 -6.49 -2.47
C VAL A 50 -8.86 -7.96 -2.58
N THR A 51 -8.80 -8.69 -1.45
CA THR A 51 -8.41 -10.11 -1.46
C THR A 51 -9.39 -10.96 -2.24
N ARG A 52 -10.71 -10.73 -2.09
CA ARG A 52 -11.72 -11.44 -2.88
C ARG A 52 -11.55 -11.20 -4.38
N ALA A 53 -11.33 -9.95 -4.78
CA ALA A 53 -11.12 -9.59 -6.17
C ALA A 53 -9.86 -10.24 -6.75
N LEU A 54 -8.74 -10.21 -6.03
CA LEU A 54 -7.50 -10.83 -6.43
C LEU A 54 -7.60 -12.37 -6.46
N ALA A 55 -8.25 -12.98 -5.47
CA ALA A 55 -8.47 -14.43 -5.44
C ALA A 55 -9.33 -14.90 -6.60
N ALA A 56 -10.40 -14.18 -6.94
CA ALA A 56 -11.22 -14.45 -8.13
C ALA A 56 -10.42 -14.31 -9.45
N ALA A 57 -9.37 -13.46 -9.45
CA ALA A 57 -8.44 -13.31 -10.57
C ALA A 57 -7.32 -14.38 -10.61
N GLY A 58 -7.32 -15.34 -9.65
CA GLY A 58 -6.36 -16.43 -9.57
C GLY A 58 -5.17 -16.19 -8.65
N CYS A 59 -5.18 -15.14 -7.83
CA CYS A 59 -4.15 -14.93 -6.80
C CYS A 59 -4.40 -15.88 -5.61
N ASP A 60 -3.47 -16.78 -5.35
CA ASP A 60 -3.53 -17.79 -4.29
C ASP A 60 -2.60 -17.51 -3.10
N THR A 61 -1.80 -16.44 -3.21
CA THR A 61 -0.75 -16.11 -2.23
C THR A 61 -0.84 -14.64 -1.83
N PHE A 62 -0.88 -14.40 -0.52
CA PHE A 62 -1.02 -13.06 0.04
C PHE A 62 0.05 -12.77 1.10
N PHE A 63 0.41 -11.49 1.22
CA PHE A 63 1.31 -11.00 2.25
C PHE A 63 0.60 -9.96 3.11
N VAL A 64 0.68 -10.13 4.41
CA VAL A 64 0.23 -9.17 5.44
C VAL A 64 1.40 -8.80 6.34
N ALA A 65 1.29 -7.69 7.06
CA ALA A 65 2.34 -7.30 8.01
C ALA A 65 2.22 -8.12 9.30
N ARG A 66 1.02 -8.16 9.90
CA ARG A 66 0.78 -8.61 11.26
C ARG A 66 -0.06 -9.88 11.33
N LEU A 67 0.06 -10.56 12.47
CA LEU A 67 -0.69 -11.78 12.77
C LEU A 67 -2.21 -11.58 12.64
N GLU A 68 -2.74 -10.49 13.22
CA GLU A 68 -4.19 -10.21 13.24
C GLU A 68 -4.76 -10.01 11.85
N GLU A 69 -3.98 -9.36 10.96
CA GLU A 69 -4.34 -9.22 9.54
C GLU A 69 -4.42 -10.61 8.87
N GLY A 70 -3.44 -11.49 9.16
CA GLY A 70 -3.41 -12.85 8.65
C GLY A 70 -4.60 -13.70 9.11
N ILE A 71 -4.95 -13.61 10.40
CA ILE A 71 -6.13 -14.29 10.97
C ILE A 71 -7.42 -13.78 10.32
N GLY A 72 -7.54 -12.47 10.14
CA GLY A 72 -8.67 -11.87 9.43
C GLY A 72 -8.76 -12.36 7.98
N LEU A 73 -7.63 -12.37 7.28
CA LEU A 73 -7.55 -12.77 5.88
C LEU A 73 -7.85 -14.26 5.66
N ARG A 74 -7.47 -15.14 6.60
CA ARG A 74 -7.75 -16.58 6.54
C ARG A 74 -9.26 -16.87 6.44
N LYS A 75 -10.10 -16.04 7.06
CA LYS A 75 -11.57 -16.16 6.97
C LYS A 75 -12.09 -15.84 5.56
N VAL A 76 -11.39 -15.00 4.84
CA VAL A 76 -11.77 -14.53 3.49
C VAL A 76 -11.18 -15.42 2.40
N ALA A 77 -9.96 -15.91 2.60
CA ALA A 77 -9.21 -16.75 1.67
C ALA A 77 -8.74 -18.04 2.37
N PRO A 78 -9.64 -19.00 2.63
CA PRO A 78 -9.37 -20.16 3.49
C PRO A 78 -8.30 -21.12 2.94
N SER A 79 -8.12 -21.18 1.63
CA SER A 79 -7.15 -22.03 0.94
C SER A 79 -5.86 -21.31 0.52
N ALA A 80 -5.83 -19.97 0.60
CA ALA A 80 -4.67 -19.21 0.16
C ALA A 80 -3.45 -19.42 1.07
N ARG A 81 -2.25 -19.30 0.51
CA ARG A 81 -1.02 -19.15 1.31
C ARG A 81 -0.94 -17.70 1.81
N ILE A 82 -0.81 -17.52 3.12
CA ILE A 82 -0.75 -16.21 3.75
C ILE A 82 0.56 -16.09 4.51
N PHE A 83 1.42 -15.18 4.06
CA PHE A 83 2.67 -14.84 4.70
C PHE A 83 2.49 -13.66 5.67
N VAL A 84 3.09 -13.79 6.87
CA VAL A 84 3.14 -12.74 7.91
C VAL A 84 4.56 -12.18 7.97
N LEU A 85 4.72 -10.89 7.64
CA LEU A 85 6.03 -10.25 7.48
C LEU A 85 6.74 -9.95 8.81
N ASP A 86 5.98 -9.74 9.89
CA ASP A 86 6.53 -9.40 11.22
C ASP A 86 7.22 -10.60 11.90
N GLY A 87 7.27 -11.78 11.25
CA GLY A 87 7.98 -12.95 11.75
C GLY A 87 7.16 -13.84 12.68
N ALA A 88 7.85 -14.49 13.62
CA ALA A 88 7.27 -15.42 14.59
C ALA A 88 7.80 -15.13 16.01
N ALA A 89 7.23 -14.13 16.66
CA ALA A 89 7.49 -13.91 18.08
C ALA A 89 6.94 -15.08 18.92
N PRO A 90 7.59 -15.44 20.05
CA PRO A 90 7.21 -16.64 20.83
C PRO A 90 5.73 -16.71 21.20
N ASP A 91 5.10 -15.61 21.53
CA ASP A 91 3.69 -15.48 21.89
C ASP A 91 2.76 -15.59 20.67
N THR A 92 3.24 -15.38 19.46
CA THR A 92 2.46 -15.47 18.22
C THR A 92 2.47 -16.87 17.59
N VAL A 93 3.45 -17.70 17.93
CA VAL A 93 3.67 -19.04 17.36
C VAL A 93 2.42 -19.93 17.39
N PRO A 94 1.71 -20.08 18.53
CA PRO A 94 0.51 -20.94 18.59
C PRO A 94 -0.59 -20.48 17.62
N ALA A 95 -0.76 -19.18 17.46
CA ALA A 95 -1.77 -18.62 16.57
C ALA A 95 -1.39 -18.76 15.10
N LEU A 96 -0.10 -18.57 14.75
CA LEU A 96 0.40 -18.83 13.38
C LEU A 96 0.11 -20.25 12.96
N ILE A 97 0.38 -21.25 13.81
CA ILE A 97 0.12 -22.67 13.55
C ILE A 97 -1.39 -22.92 13.42
N THR A 98 -2.18 -22.47 14.42
CA THR A 98 -3.64 -22.69 14.46
C THR A 98 -4.34 -22.15 13.21
N HIS A 99 -3.91 -20.98 12.74
CA HIS A 99 -4.51 -20.33 11.57
C HIS A 99 -3.81 -20.66 10.25
N ARG A 100 -2.84 -21.58 10.27
CA ARG A 100 -2.06 -22.00 9.08
C ARG A 100 -1.48 -20.78 8.34
N LEU A 101 -0.81 -19.90 9.10
CA LEU A 101 -0.11 -18.74 8.57
C LEU A 101 1.37 -19.05 8.47
N THR A 102 2.00 -18.60 7.40
CA THR A 102 3.43 -18.84 7.14
C THR A 102 4.23 -17.62 7.58
N PRO A 103 5.04 -17.68 8.64
CA PRO A 103 5.86 -16.54 9.05
C PRO A 103 7.00 -16.28 8.05
N VAL A 104 7.37 -15.02 7.92
CA VAL A 104 8.62 -14.58 7.29
C VAL A 104 9.65 -14.34 8.39
N LEU A 105 10.51 -15.31 8.65
CA LEU A 105 11.46 -15.29 9.77
C LEU A 105 12.61 -14.32 9.47
N ASN A 106 12.93 -13.45 10.42
CA ASN A 106 13.83 -12.32 10.25
C ASN A 106 15.17 -12.46 11.03
N SER A 107 15.34 -13.51 11.83
CA SER A 107 16.54 -13.73 12.63
C SER A 107 16.79 -15.21 12.90
N LEU A 108 18.01 -15.58 13.29
CA LEU A 108 18.32 -16.93 13.74
C LEU A 108 17.53 -17.32 15.01
N ALA A 109 17.21 -16.36 15.86
CA ALA A 109 16.38 -16.60 17.04
C ALA A 109 14.95 -17.02 16.66
N GLU A 110 14.33 -16.35 15.69
CA GLU A 110 13.01 -16.73 15.17
C GLU A 110 13.05 -18.12 14.48
N ILE A 111 14.10 -18.41 13.69
CA ILE A 111 14.30 -19.72 13.07
C ILE A 111 14.36 -20.82 14.16
N ALA A 112 15.16 -20.59 15.21
CA ALA A 112 15.27 -21.54 16.32
C ALA A 112 13.94 -21.75 17.06
N GLY A 113 13.20 -20.68 17.33
CA GLY A 113 11.87 -20.72 17.96
C GLY A 113 10.86 -21.48 17.12
N TRP A 114 10.83 -21.22 15.81
CA TRP A 114 9.93 -21.90 14.87
C TRP A 114 10.27 -23.40 14.71
N SER A 115 11.58 -23.73 14.67
CA SER A 115 12.05 -25.15 14.69
C SER A 115 11.70 -25.86 16.00
N ALA A 116 11.78 -25.18 17.15
CA ALA A 116 11.35 -25.75 18.42
C ALA A 116 9.84 -26.07 18.43
N ALA A 117 9.02 -25.15 17.93
CA ALA A 117 7.58 -25.37 17.78
C ALA A 117 7.25 -26.53 16.83
N ALA A 118 8.00 -26.70 15.75
CA ALA A 118 7.86 -27.80 14.82
C ALA A 118 8.14 -29.16 15.53
N ARG A 119 9.17 -29.23 16.36
CA ARG A 119 9.46 -30.39 17.19
C ARG A 119 8.36 -30.70 18.20
N GLU A 120 7.88 -29.70 18.91
CA GLU A 120 6.80 -29.84 19.89
C GLU A 120 5.51 -30.35 19.26
N THR A 121 5.14 -29.82 18.11
CA THR A 121 3.96 -30.24 17.36
C THR A 121 4.16 -31.53 16.56
N ARG A 122 5.40 -32.07 16.50
CA ARG A 122 5.80 -33.20 15.69
C ARG A 122 5.37 -33.07 14.23
N SER A 123 5.49 -31.88 13.70
CA SER A 123 5.09 -31.51 12.34
C SER A 123 6.20 -30.74 11.64
N GLU A 124 6.34 -30.93 10.34
CA GLU A 124 7.14 -30.04 9.53
C GLU A 124 6.38 -28.71 9.33
N LEU A 125 6.98 -27.59 9.73
CA LEU A 125 6.35 -26.29 9.60
C LEU A 125 6.94 -25.50 8.42
N GLU A 126 6.05 -24.89 7.62
CA GLU A 126 6.45 -23.97 6.55
C GLU A 126 6.93 -22.64 7.11
N CYS A 127 7.94 -22.05 6.49
CA CYS A 127 8.38 -20.68 6.72
C CYS A 127 8.94 -20.05 5.44
N ALA A 128 8.91 -18.71 5.38
CA ALA A 128 9.83 -17.96 4.56
C ALA A 128 10.95 -17.41 5.44
N ILE A 129 12.12 -17.15 4.85
CA ILE A 129 13.25 -16.57 5.58
C ILE A 129 13.70 -15.32 4.84
N HIS A 130 13.82 -14.22 5.58
CA HIS A 130 14.19 -12.93 5.06
C HIS A 130 15.70 -12.72 5.17
N ILE A 131 16.34 -12.35 4.08
CA ILE A 131 17.75 -12.04 3.96
C ILE A 131 17.90 -10.53 3.79
N ASP A 132 18.63 -9.88 4.67
CA ASP A 132 18.97 -8.46 4.49
C ASP A 132 20.10 -8.31 3.47
N THR A 133 19.77 -7.73 2.33
CA THR A 133 20.74 -7.43 1.27
C THR A 133 21.20 -5.97 1.25
N GLY A 134 20.76 -5.17 2.23
CA GLY A 134 21.20 -3.79 2.35
C GLY A 134 20.09 -2.77 2.60
N MET A 135 18.92 -3.20 3.05
CA MET A 135 17.87 -2.31 3.55
C MET A 135 18.05 -1.98 5.04
N SER A 136 18.70 -2.87 5.79
CA SER A 136 19.04 -2.71 7.21
C SER A 136 17.82 -2.44 8.11
N ARG A 137 16.71 -3.14 7.84
CA ARG A 137 15.45 -2.99 8.57
C ARG A 137 15.01 -4.28 9.26
N LEU A 138 14.89 -5.36 8.50
CA LEU A 138 14.55 -6.72 8.93
C LEU A 138 15.34 -7.72 8.07
N GLY A 139 15.35 -8.97 8.48
CA GLY A 139 16.04 -10.06 7.79
C GLY A 139 17.41 -10.37 8.38
N LEU A 140 17.95 -11.54 8.04
CA LEU A 140 19.23 -12.02 8.49
C LEU A 140 20.35 -11.10 7.94
N PRO A 141 21.14 -10.42 8.79
CA PRO A 141 22.33 -9.74 8.34
C PRO A 141 23.40 -10.74 7.92
N GLY A 142 24.45 -10.28 7.23
CA GLY A 142 25.47 -11.15 6.62
C GLY A 142 26.12 -12.14 7.60
N GLU A 143 26.31 -11.79 8.86
CA GLU A 143 26.85 -12.68 9.88
C GLU A 143 25.88 -13.83 10.22
N GLU A 144 24.59 -13.51 10.44
CA GLU A 144 23.56 -14.54 10.70
C GLU A 144 23.32 -15.41 9.47
N LEU A 145 23.34 -14.82 8.28
CA LEU A 145 23.26 -15.56 7.03
C LEU A 145 24.40 -16.57 6.89
N SER A 146 25.64 -16.16 7.19
CA SER A 146 26.81 -17.06 7.15
C SER A 146 26.70 -18.20 8.16
N ARG A 147 26.20 -17.90 9.36
CA ARG A 147 25.91 -18.92 10.39
C ARG A 147 24.79 -19.87 9.97
N LEU A 148 23.75 -19.35 9.31
CA LEU A 148 22.70 -20.20 8.76
C LEU A 148 23.25 -21.12 7.68
N ALA A 149 24.00 -20.58 6.72
CA ALA A 149 24.55 -21.34 5.60
C ALA A 149 25.52 -22.44 6.05
N SER A 150 26.37 -22.17 7.05
CA SER A 150 27.33 -23.16 7.56
C SER A 150 26.70 -24.36 8.30
N ASP A 151 25.46 -24.21 8.80
CA ASP A 151 24.78 -25.22 9.62
C ASP A 151 23.29 -25.35 9.24
N ALA A 152 22.96 -25.13 7.95
CA ALA A 152 21.59 -25.06 7.47
C ALA A 152 20.82 -26.36 7.75
N LYS A 153 21.45 -27.53 7.59
CA LYS A 153 20.81 -28.82 7.83
C LYS A 153 20.26 -28.97 9.25
N HIS A 154 21.01 -28.52 10.25
CA HIS A 154 20.59 -28.59 11.65
C HIS A 154 19.61 -27.47 12.01
N ARG A 155 19.91 -26.23 11.58
CA ARG A 155 19.08 -25.06 11.92
C ARG A 155 17.69 -25.09 11.28
N LEU A 156 17.55 -25.69 10.11
CA LEU A 156 16.30 -25.85 9.38
C LEU A 156 15.66 -27.22 9.58
N GLU A 157 16.18 -28.03 10.52
CA GLU A 157 15.57 -29.31 10.85
C GLU A 157 14.09 -29.08 11.28
N HIS A 158 13.19 -29.94 10.75
CA HIS A 158 11.74 -29.82 10.93
C HIS A 158 11.08 -28.57 10.28
N LEU A 159 11.84 -27.76 9.51
CA LEU A 159 11.30 -26.63 8.78
C LEU A 159 11.33 -26.87 7.27
N ARG A 160 10.25 -26.52 6.61
CA ARG A 160 10.19 -26.42 5.17
C ARG A 160 10.27 -24.96 4.73
N VAL A 161 11.45 -24.55 4.25
CA VAL A 161 11.61 -23.21 3.67
C VAL A 161 10.88 -23.18 2.33
N VAL A 162 9.79 -22.44 2.27
CA VAL A 162 8.97 -22.32 1.06
C VAL A 162 9.29 -21.06 0.25
N LEU A 163 10.06 -20.13 0.83
CA LEU A 163 10.46 -18.90 0.14
C LEU A 163 11.67 -18.24 0.82
N TRP A 164 12.72 -17.95 0.05
CA TRP A 164 13.75 -16.99 0.42
C TRP A 164 13.30 -15.60 0.01
N VAL A 165 13.34 -14.63 0.93
CA VAL A 165 12.82 -13.29 0.70
C VAL A 165 13.90 -12.25 0.90
N SER A 166 13.94 -11.22 0.06
CA SER A 166 14.64 -9.98 0.36
C SER A 166 13.81 -8.79 -0.13
N HIS A 167 14.28 -7.56 0.11
CA HIS A 167 13.53 -6.36 -0.23
C HIS A 167 14.45 -5.24 -0.72
N LEU A 168 14.11 -4.63 -1.87
CA LEU A 168 14.84 -3.53 -2.46
C LEU A 168 14.61 -2.23 -1.68
N ALA A 169 15.69 -1.51 -1.42
CA ALA A 169 15.65 -0.22 -0.72
C ALA A 169 15.33 0.96 -1.65
N CYS A 170 15.70 0.86 -2.93
CA CYS A 170 15.67 1.98 -3.87
C CYS A 170 14.98 1.63 -5.20
N ALA A 171 13.99 0.73 -5.18
CA ALA A 171 13.30 0.31 -6.42
C ALA A 171 12.40 1.40 -7.03
N ASP A 172 12.15 2.47 -6.31
CA ASP A 172 11.50 3.70 -6.76
C ASP A 172 12.38 4.56 -7.67
N ASP A 173 13.71 4.45 -7.53
CA ASP A 173 14.69 5.04 -8.45
C ASP A 173 15.34 3.93 -9.31
N PRO A 174 14.96 3.78 -10.59
CA PRO A 174 15.57 2.75 -11.46
C PRO A 174 17.06 2.97 -11.74
N THR A 175 17.60 4.16 -11.48
CA THR A 175 19.02 4.49 -11.71
C THR A 175 19.89 4.23 -10.48
N ALA A 176 19.29 3.94 -9.34
CA ALA A 176 19.99 3.72 -8.08
C ALA A 176 20.89 2.47 -8.15
N LYS A 177 22.21 2.67 -8.01
CA LYS A 177 23.22 1.58 -8.01
C LYS A 177 22.92 0.51 -6.95
N MET A 178 22.24 0.87 -5.89
CA MET A 178 21.87 -0.02 -4.81
C MET A 178 20.98 -1.18 -5.29
N ASN A 179 20.15 -0.99 -6.31
CA ASN A 179 19.33 -2.04 -6.88
C ASN A 179 20.18 -3.21 -7.40
N ALA A 180 21.23 -2.91 -8.18
CA ALA A 180 22.16 -3.91 -8.71
C ALA A 180 23.01 -4.56 -7.60
N ILE A 181 23.46 -3.78 -6.62
CA ILE A 181 24.23 -4.26 -5.47
C ILE A 181 23.39 -5.26 -4.64
N GLN A 182 22.12 -4.93 -4.37
CA GLN A 182 21.23 -5.82 -3.63
C GLN A 182 20.90 -7.08 -4.41
N LEU A 183 20.73 -6.99 -5.73
CA LEU A 183 20.50 -8.13 -6.61
C LEU A 183 21.67 -9.12 -6.55
N ASP A 184 22.91 -8.64 -6.66
CA ASP A 184 24.12 -9.45 -6.59
C ASP A 184 24.26 -10.12 -5.22
N ARG A 185 24.06 -9.37 -4.14
CA ARG A 185 24.06 -9.90 -2.76
C ARG A 185 23.01 -10.99 -2.57
N PHE A 186 21.81 -10.79 -3.11
CA PHE A 186 20.75 -11.79 -3.00
C PHE A 186 21.07 -13.07 -3.76
N ARG A 187 21.60 -12.97 -4.97
CA ARG A 187 22.08 -14.13 -5.75
C ARG A 187 23.20 -14.88 -5.04
N THR A 188 24.15 -14.15 -4.48
CA THR A 188 25.25 -14.74 -3.69
C THR A 188 24.71 -15.47 -2.45
N ALA A 189 23.75 -14.87 -1.73
CA ALA A 189 23.12 -15.49 -0.58
C ALA A 189 22.39 -16.80 -0.95
N LEU A 190 21.61 -16.79 -2.03
CA LEU A 190 20.88 -17.97 -2.50
C LEU A 190 21.82 -19.12 -2.89
N ALA A 191 23.01 -18.82 -3.43
CA ALA A 191 23.99 -19.84 -3.80
C ALA A 191 24.60 -20.58 -2.58
N MET A 192 24.52 -19.99 -1.38
CA MET A 192 25.02 -20.61 -0.14
C MET A 192 23.94 -21.39 0.64
N LEU A 193 22.68 -21.28 0.24
CA LEU A 193 21.53 -21.78 0.99
C LEU A 193 20.90 -23.01 0.31
N PRO A 194 20.16 -23.85 1.05
CA PRO A 194 19.39 -24.93 0.47
C PRO A 194 18.42 -24.43 -0.61
N PRO A 195 18.21 -25.20 -1.69
CA PRO A 195 17.30 -24.79 -2.77
C PRO A 195 15.88 -24.59 -2.27
N ALA A 196 15.31 -23.43 -2.53
CA ALA A 196 13.89 -23.11 -2.37
C ALA A 196 13.54 -21.92 -3.28
N PRO A 197 12.26 -21.69 -3.59
CA PRO A 197 11.83 -20.51 -4.33
C PRO A 197 12.31 -19.21 -3.68
N ALA A 198 12.51 -18.17 -4.51
CA ALA A 198 13.02 -16.88 -4.08
C ALA A 198 12.09 -15.73 -4.50
N SER A 199 12.06 -14.66 -3.70
CA SER A 199 11.24 -13.49 -3.94
C SER A 199 11.98 -12.21 -3.55
N PHE A 200 12.11 -11.28 -4.49
CA PHE A 200 12.85 -10.05 -4.28
C PHE A 200 12.03 -8.79 -4.59
N ALA A 201 11.36 -8.78 -5.75
CA ALA A 201 10.66 -7.60 -6.24
C ALA A 201 9.36 -7.31 -5.50
N SER A 202 9.21 -6.07 -5.05
CA SER A 202 7.95 -5.38 -4.78
C SER A 202 7.45 -4.69 -6.05
N SER A 203 6.45 -3.80 -5.97
CA SER A 203 5.95 -3.07 -7.15
C SER A 203 7.04 -2.35 -7.93
N GLY A 204 7.99 -1.68 -7.26
CA GLY A 204 9.13 -1.04 -7.93
C GLY A 204 10.04 -2.05 -8.59
N GLY A 205 10.34 -3.16 -7.91
CA GLY A 205 11.18 -4.24 -8.46
C GLY A 205 10.57 -4.92 -9.69
N VAL A 206 9.24 -5.03 -9.78
CA VAL A 206 8.54 -5.51 -10.99
C VAL A 206 8.85 -4.63 -12.20
N LEU A 207 8.95 -3.31 -11.99
CA LEU A 207 9.25 -2.34 -13.05
C LEU A 207 10.74 -2.28 -13.40
N LEU A 208 11.65 -2.73 -12.52
CA LEU A 208 13.07 -2.85 -12.81
C LEU A 208 13.38 -3.99 -13.80
N GLY A 209 12.47 -4.93 -14.00
CA GLY A 209 12.61 -5.99 -14.98
C GLY A 209 12.69 -7.40 -14.41
N LYS A 210 12.74 -8.37 -15.33
CA LYS A 210 12.64 -9.80 -15.03
C LYS A 210 13.75 -10.34 -14.13
N ASP A 211 14.93 -9.75 -14.18
CA ASP A 211 16.08 -10.16 -13.36
C ASP A 211 15.83 -10.02 -11.85
N TYR A 212 14.88 -9.17 -11.47
CA TYR A 212 14.48 -8.93 -10.09
C TYR A 212 13.29 -9.79 -9.66
N ALA A 213 12.61 -10.48 -10.58
CA ALA A 213 11.36 -11.19 -10.29
C ALA A 213 11.59 -12.48 -9.49
N PHE A 214 12.66 -13.24 -9.79
CA PHE A 214 12.90 -14.61 -9.27
C PHE A 214 11.66 -15.50 -9.49
N ASP A 215 11.26 -16.29 -8.49
CA ASP A 215 10.11 -17.21 -8.59
C ASP A 215 8.78 -16.55 -8.23
N MET A 216 8.83 -15.47 -7.42
CA MET A 216 7.63 -14.77 -6.97
C MET A 216 7.89 -13.27 -6.78
N VAL A 217 6.93 -12.44 -7.18
CA VAL A 217 6.91 -11.01 -6.89
C VAL A 217 5.80 -10.65 -5.90
N ARG A 218 6.01 -9.56 -5.15
CA ARG A 218 5.14 -9.10 -4.07
C ARG A 218 4.70 -7.64 -4.30
N PRO A 219 3.93 -7.35 -5.37
CA PRO A 219 3.42 -6.00 -5.58
C PRO A 219 2.46 -5.59 -4.45
N GLY A 220 2.60 -4.34 -4.01
CA GLY A 220 1.72 -3.67 -3.08
C GLY A 220 1.13 -2.43 -3.72
N ILE A 221 1.77 -1.27 -3.56
CA ILE A 221 1.25 0.03 -3.99
C ILE A 221 0.87 0.06 -5.49
N GLY A 222 1.56 -0.66 -6.36
CA GLY A 222 1.21 -0.77 -7.78
C GLY A 222 -0.15 -1.43 -8.00
N LEU A 223 -0.58 -2.40 -7.16
CA LEU A 223 -1.93 -2.98 -7.23
C LEU A 223 -3.00 -1.91 -6.99
N TYR A 224 -2.69 -0.91 -6.18
CA TYR A 224 -3.57 0.18 -5.77
C TYR A 224 -3.44 1.43 -6.64
N GLY A 225 -2.66 1.36 -7.72
CA GLY A 225 -2.56 2.42 -8.72
C GLY A 225 -1.48 3.46 -8.47
N GLY A 226 -0.58 3.27 -7.49
CA GLY A 226 0.52 4.20 -7.22
C GLY A 226 1.60 4.16 -8.30
N ASN A 227 2.09 5.33 -8.70
CA ASN A 227 3.19 5.52 -9.64
C ASN A 227 4.54 5.40 -8.93
N VAL A 228 4.99 4.17 -8.76
CA VAL A 228 6.11 3.81 -7.87
C VAL A 228 7.44 4.49 -8.26
N GLN A 229 7.67 4.67 -9.56
CA GLN A 229 8.93 5.23 -10.10
C GLN A 229 8.77 6.66 -10.62
N HIS A 230 7.68 7.32 -10.27
CA HIS A 230 7.37 8.68 -10.74
C HIS A 230 7.50 8.83 -12.27
N ALA A 231 7.17 7.76 -12.99
CA ALA A 231 7.23 7.75 -14.45
C ALA A 231 6.26 8.80 -15.04
N PRO A 232 6.59 9.43 -16.16
CA PRO A 232 5.71 10.42 -16.81
C PRO A 232 4.31 9.87 -17.11
N LYS A 233 4.21 8.56 -17.35
CA LYS A 233 2.96 7.83 -17.49
C LYS A 233 2.94 6.67 -16.49
N ASN A 234 2.03 6.73 -15.54
CA ASN A 234 1.84 5.62 -14.60
C ASN A 234 1.41 4.36 -15.36
N PRO A 235 2.13 3.23 -15.25
CA PRO A 235 1.72 1.99 -15.89
C PRO A 235 0.52 1.33 -15.22
N PHE A 236 0.25 1.66 -13.95
CA PHE A 236 -0.85 1.10 -13.16
C PHE A 236 -2.12 1.92 -13.31
N ALA A 237 -3.25 1.25 -13.43
CA ALA A 237 -4.57 1.85 -13.45
C ALA A 237 -4.94 2.43 -12.07
N ILE A 238 -5.63 3.55 -12.06
CA ILE A 238 -6.08 4.23 -10.85
C ILE A 238 -7.14 3.37 -10.15
N ALA A 239 -6.82 2.88 -8.95
CA ALA A 239 -7.69 2.00 -8.17
C ALA A 239 -8.47 2.72 -7.07
N ALA A 240 -8.13 3.95 -6.74
CA ALA A 240 -8.76 4.69 -5.65
C ALA A 240 -9.04 6.14 -6.04
N VAL A 241 -10.25 6.63 -5.68
CA VAL A 241 -10.67 8.03 -5.88
C VAL A 241 -11.28 8.54 -4.58
N LEU A 242 -10.71 9.61 -4.02
CA LEU A 242 -11.21 10.27 -2.81
C LEU A 242 -11.96 11.54 -3.19
N THR A 243 -13.25 11.60 -2.80
CA THR A 243 -14.09 12.78 -3.00
C THR A 243 -14.68 13.31 -1.70
N GLY A 244 -14.93 14.60 -1.66
CA GLY A 244 -15.67 15.30 -0.61
C GLY A 244 -16.73 16.20 -1.19
N ARG A 245 -17.87 16.32 -0.50
CA ARG A 245 -19.00 17.14 -0.94
C ARG A 245 -18.80 18.62 -0.61
N VAL A 246 -19.11 19.50 -1.54
CA VAL A 246 -19.18 20.94 -1.29
C VAL A 246 -20.38 21.25 -0.38
N LEU A 247 -20.12 21.83 0.78
CA LEU A 247 -21.15 22.20 1.76
C LEU A 247 -21.62 23.65 1.62
N GLN A 248 -20.70 24.54 1.21
CA GLN A 248 -20.99 25.96 1.11
C GLN A 248 -20.13 26.61 0.04
N LEU A 249 -20.71 27.53 -0.69
CA LEU A 249 -20.01 28.50 -1.53
C LEU A 249 -20.14 29.89 -0.89
N ARG A 250 -19.02 30.63 -0.77
CA ARG A 250 -18.97 31.95 -0.18
C ARG A 250 -18.06 32.84 -0.99
N ARG A 251 -18.55 34.05 -1.31
CA ARG A 251 -17.70 35.11 -1.82
C ARG A 251 -17.06 35.88 -0.66
N ILE A 252 -15.78 36.13 -0.78
CA ILE A 252 -15.01 37.01 0.11
C ILE A 252 -14.35 38.12 -0.71
N ASP A 253 -14.10 39.27 -0.06
CA ASP A 253 -13.46 40.41 -0.72
C ASP A 253 -11.93 40.40 -0.54
N ARG A 254 -11.25 41.22 -1.33
CA ARG A 254 -9.80 41.42 -1.24
C ARG A 254 -9.39 41.78 0.19
N GLY A 255 -8.40 41.07 0.73
CA GLY A 255 -7.86 41.27 2.08
C GLY A 255 -8.50 40.42 3.15
N GLU A 256 -9.67 39.82 2.89
CA GLU A 256 -10.27 38.85 3.81
C GLU A 256 -9.45 37.54 3.90
N SER A 257 -9.54 36.89 5.02
CA SER A 257 -8.75 35.69 5.31
C SER A 257 -9.61 34.44 5.38
N VAL A 258 -8.97 33.27 5.15
CA VAL A 258 -9.60 31.95 5.21
C VAL A 258 -8.92 31.06 6.25
N GLY A 259 -9.75 30.42 7.08
CA GLY A 259 -9.37 29.33 7.96
C GLY A 259 -8.54 29.72 9.18
N TYR A 260 -8.09 28.70 9.90
CA TYR A 260 -7.32 28.85 11.14
C TYR A 260 -5.99 29.58 10.92
N GLY A 261 -5.75 30.58 11.80
CA GLY A 261 -4.54 31.41 11.76
C GLY A 261 -4.51 32.38 10.60
N ALA A 262 -5.64 32.58 9.90
CA ALA A 262 -5.75 33.52 8.75
C ALA A 262 -4.59 33.33 7.74
N SER A 263 -4.18 32.05 7.51
CA SER A 263 -2.98 31.71 6.74
C SER A 263 -3.12 31.93 5.24
N PHE A 264 -4.33 32.15 4.75
CA PHE A 264 -4.62 32.63 3.40
C PHE A 264 -5.28 33.99 3.48
N ARG A 265 -4.90 34.88 2.57
CA ARG A 265 -5.58 36.18 2.35
C ARG A 265 -5.92 36.37 0.88
N ALA A 266 -7.19 36.70 0.60
CA ALA A 266 -7.67 36.93 -0.75
C ALA A 266 -6.98 38.16 -1.37
N LYS A 267 -6.38 37.99 -2.55
CA LYS A 267 -5.72 39.03 -3.31
C LYS A 267 -6.69 39.79 -4.25
N ARG A 268 -7.87 39.23 -4.47
CA ARG A 268 -8.98 39.68 -5.31
C ARG A 268 -10.29 39.22 -4.69
N PRO A 269 -11.45 39.67 -5.15
CA PRO A 269 -12.72 39.03 -4.83
C PRO A 269 -12.62 37.53 -5.20
N THR A 270 -12.90 36.66 -4.24
CA THR A 270 -12.62 35.21 -4.33
C THR A 270 -13.87 34.41 -3.92
N VAL A 271 -14.17 33.38 -4.65
CA VAL A 271 -15.22 32.39 -4.29
C VAL A 271 -14.57 31.20 -3.62
N ILE A 272 -14.97 30.94 -2.38
CA ILE A 272 -14.48 29.83 -1.57
C ILE A 272 -15.53 28.73 -1.54
N ALA A 273 -15.13 27.52 -1.88
CA ALA A 273 -15.91 26.31 -1.61
C ALA A 273 -15.39 25.65 -0.30
N THR A 274 -16.31 25.43 0.63
CA THR A 274 -16.05 24.61 1.82
C THR A 274 -16.48 23.19 1.55
N VAL A 275 -15.55 22.23 1.70
CA VAL A 275 -15.74 20.81 1.37
C VAL A 275 -15.70 19.98 2.64
N ALA A 276 -16.59 18.99 2.74
CA ALA A 276 -16.68 18.03 3.84
C ALA A 276 -15.61 16.95 3.73
N LEU A 277 -14.38 17.32 4.00
CA LEU A 277 -13.23 16.44 4.11
C LEU A 277 -12.15 17.15 4.91
N GLY A 278 -11.56 16.50 5.91
CA GLY A 278 -10.53 17.10 6.73
C GLY A 278 -9.49 16.07 7.22
N TYR A 279 -8.63 16.52 8.18
CA TYR A 279 -7.55 15.61 8.60
C TYR A 279 -8.06 14.42 9.45
N ALA A 280 -9.25 14.50 10.04
CA ALA A 280 -9.86 13.34 10.71
C ALA A 280 -10.41 12.30 9.73
N ASP A 281 -10.51 12.64 8.45
CA ASP A 281 -10.82 11.74 7.34
C ASP A 281 -9.56 11.12 6.72
N GLY A 282 -8.38 11.63 7.10
CA GLY A 282 -7.10 11.23 6.55
C GLY A 282 -6.52 12.21 5.54
N LEU A 283 -7.19 13.34 5.24
CA LEU A 283 -6.62 14.39 4.40
C LEU A 283 -5.50 15.09 5.16
N MET A 284 -4.27 15.01 4.67
CA MET A 284 -3.10 15.50 5.39
C MET A 284 -3.17 17.01 5.63
N ARG A 285 -2.98 17.44 6.88
CA ARG A 285 -3.00 18.87 7.24
C ARG A 285 -1.93 19.69 6.52
N ALA A 286 -0.82 19.06 6.15
CA ALA A 286 0.31 19.68 5.47
C ALA A 286 -0.02 20.22 4.06
N ILE A 287 -1.09 19.74 3.41
CA ILE A 287 -1.47 20.21 2.07
C ILE A 287 -2.17 21.58 2.07
N GLY A 288 -2.50 22.15 3.24
CA GLY A 288 -3.07 23.48 3.34
C GLY A 288 -2.22 24.56 2.66
N ASN A 289 -2.80 25.39 1.80
CA ASN A 289 -2.14 26.35 0.92
C ASN A 289 -1.11 25.79 -0.08
N ARG A 290 -1.04 24.47 -0.25
CA ARG A 290 -0.05 23.79 -1.10
C ARG A 290 -0.68 22.80 -2.08
N GLY A 291 -1.73 22.13 -1.63
CA GLY A 291 -2.42 21.11 -2.42
C GLY A 291 -3.47 21.68 -3.36
N VAL A 292 -4.03 20.79 -4.15
CA VAL A 292 -5.05 21.06 -5.15
C VAL A 292 -6.11 19.98 -5.05
N ALA A 293 -7.36 20.34 -5.34
CA ALA A 293 -8.46 19.43 -5.59
C ALA A 293 -9.02 19.68 -7.00
N ALA A 294 -9.93 18.86 -7.48
CA ALA A 294 -10.62 19.08 -8.75
C ALA A 294 -12.13 19.07 -8.58
N ILE A 295 -12.83 19.97 -9.24
CA ILE A 295 -14.29 19.99 -9.36
C ILE A 295 -14.65 19.89 -10.84
N ALA A 296 -15.44 18.89 -11.21
CA ALA A 296 -15.78 18.61 -12.61
C ALA A 296 -14.53 18.55 -13.53
N GLY A 297 -13.42 18.00 -13.02
CA GLY A 297 -12.14 17.90 -13.73
C GLY A 297 -11.31 19.19 -13.74
N ALA A 298 -11.84 20.34 -13.31
CA ALA A 298 -11.10 21.58 -13.23
C ALA A 298 -10.41 21.74 -11.86
N ARG A 299 -9.15 22.17 -11.88
CA ARG A 299 -8.30 22.26 -10.68
C ARG A 299 -8.64 23.47 -9.83
N ALA A 300 -8.74 23.28 -8.51
CA ALA A 300 -9.02 24.30 -7.51
C ALA A 300 -7.98 24.24 -6.38
N PRO A 301 -7.19 25.31 -6.13
CA PRO A 301 -6.22 25.33 -5.05
C PRO A 301 -6.87 25.18 -3.67
N ILE A 302 -6.22 24.40 -2.79
CA ILE A 302 -6.55 24.38 -1.37
C ILE A 302 -6.03 25.68 -0.74
N VAL A 303 -6.92 26.45 -0.12
CA VAL A 303 -6.62 27.73 0.51
C VAL A 303 -6.93 27.70 2.01
N GLY A 304 -6.02 28.24 2.81
CA GLY A 304 -6.09 28.13 4.27
C GLY A 304 -5.58 26.76 4.78
N ARG A 305 -5.68 26.58 6.09
CA ARG A 305 -5.29 25.32 6.74
C ARG A 305 -6.41 24.30 6.63
N VAL A 306 -6.07 23.04 6.35
CA VAL A 306 -7.04 21.93 6.48
C VAL A 306 -7.48 21.83 7.94
N SER A 307 -8.79 21.79 8.16
CA SER A 307 -9.44 21.63 9.47
C SER A 307 -9.68 20.15 9.78
N MET A 308 -10.24 19.86 10.96
CA MET A 308 -10.55 18.49 11.37
C MET A 308 -11.47 17.78 10.36
N ASP A 309 -12.54 18.45 9.96
CA ASP A 309 -13.62 17.88 9.16
C ASP A 309 -13.84 18.61 7.83
N LEU A 310 -13.11 19.71 7.59
CA LEU A 310 -13.36 20.62 6.47
C LEU A 310 -12.06 21.08 5.81
N VAL A 311 -12.15 21.29 4.51
CA VAL A 311 -11.11 21.94 3.71
C VAL A 311 -11.76 23.00 2.82
N THR A 312 -11.01 24.06 2.50
CA THR A 312 -11.48 25.19 1.68
C THR A 312 -10.70 25.27 0.37
N LEU A 313 -11.42 25.50 -0.72
CA LEU A 313 -10.87 25.61 -2.08
C LEU A 313 -11.16 27.00 -2.65
N ASP A 314 -10.22 27.60 -3.39
CA ASP A 314 -10.47 28.74 -4.24
C ASP A 314 -11.05 28.23 -5.57
N VAL A 315 -12.33 28.53 -5.79
CA VAL A 315 -13.07 28.12 -7.00
C VAL A 315 -13.45 29.31 -7.89
N THR A 316 -12.78 30.45 -7.70
CA THR A 316 -13.10 31.71 -8.39
C THR A 316 -13.05 31.57 -9.91
N ASP A 317 -12.09 30.80 -10.42
CA ASP A 317 -11.86 30.66 -11.86
C ASP A 317 -12.59 29.46 -12.48
N LEU A 318 -13.39 28.74 -11.69
CA LEU A 318 -14.20 27.65 -12.20
C LEU A 318 -15.52 28.15 -12.79
N PRO A 319 -16.06 27.50 -13.82
CA PRO A 319 -17.37 27.86 -14.38
C PRO A 319 -18.46 27.81 -13.29
N PRO A 320 -19.23 28.89 -13.08
CA PRO A 320 -20.27 28.89 -12.03
C PRO A 320 -21.30 27.76 -12.17
N ALA A 321 -21.56 27.31 -13.38
CA ALA A 321 -22.51 26.20 -13.65
C ALA A 321 -22.03 24.85 -13.09
N THR A 322 -20.74 24.70 -12.77
CA THR A 322 -20.17 23.47 -12.16
C THR A 322 -20.16 23.51 -10.64
N LEU A 323 -20.59 24.60 -10.04
CA LEU A 323 -20.50 24.86 -8.61
C LEU A 323 -21.89 24.84 -7.95
N SER A 324 -22.10 23.88 -7.06
CA SER A 324 -23.28 23.80 -6.19
C SER A 324 -22.92 23.09 -4.89
N THR A 325 -23.82 23.09 -3.91
CA THR A 325 -23.66 22.31 -2.68
C THR A 325 -23.83 20.80 -2.88
N ASP A 326 -24.17 20.34 -4.10
CA ASP A 326 -24.25 18.93 -4.44
C ASP A 326 -23.02 18.44 -5.24
N THR A 327 -22.11 19.37 -5.54
CA THR A 327 -20.88 19.05 -6.29
C THR A 327 -19.88 18.31 -5.39
N GLU A 328 -19.20 17.33 -5.95
CA GLU A 328 -18.06 16.64 -5.32
C GLU A 328 -16.74 17.25 -5.78
N ALA A 329 -15.81 17.43 -4.85
CA ALA A 329 -14.42 17.75 -5.12
C ALA A 329 -13.56 16.49 -5.00
N GLU A 330 -12.78 16.18 -6.02
CA GLU A 330 -11.81 15.08 -6.03
C GLU A 330 -10.49 15.56 -5.44
N PHE A 331 -9.96 14.81 -4.48
CA PHE A 331 -8.66 15.10 -3.84
C PHE A 331 -7.52 14.22 -4.35
N PHE A 332 -7.81 13.00 -4.75
CA PHE A 332 -6.97 12.17 -5.60
C PHE A 332 -7.83 11.20 -6.40
N GLY A 333 -7.37 10.86 -7.60
CA GLY A 333 -8.10 9.98 -8.51
C GLY A 333 -7.74 10.25 -9.96
N ASP A 334 -8.76 10.54 -10.76
CA ASP A 334 -8.60 10.70 -12.21
C ASP A 334 -8.00 12.06 -12.61
N ALA A 335 -8.34 13.13 -11.88
CA ALA A 335 -7.90 14.49 -12.15
C ALA A 335 -6.68 14.93 -11.34
N ILE A 336 -6.52 14.39 -10.12
CA ILE A 336 -5.42 14.69 -9.21
C ILE A 336 -4.66 13.40 -8.92
N ALA A 337 -3.40 13.34 -9.33
CA ALA A 337 -2.58 12.16 -9.07
C ALA A 337 -2.32 11.99 -7.57
N LEU A 338 -2.30 10.74 -7.10
CA LEU A 338 -2.00 10.38 -5.72
C LEU A 338 -0.62 10.92 -5.28
N GLU A 339 0.36 10.87 -6.18
CA GLU A 339 1.72 11.36 -5.97
C GLU A 339 1.79 12.88 -5.83
N GLU A 340 0.88 13.60 -6.48
CA GLU A 340 0.78 15.04 -6.35
C GLU A 340 0.33 15.44 -4.93
N VAL A 341 -0.65 14.72 -4.38
CA VAL A 341 -1.07 14.90 -2.98
C VAL A 341 0.07 14.57 -2.03
N ALA A 342 0.77 13.48 -2.27
CA ALA A 342 1.92 13.07 -1.48
C ALA A 342 3.03 14.14 -1.50
N ALA A 343 3.38 14.66 -2.67
CA ALA A 343 4.37 15.74 -2.81
C ALA A 343 3.94 17.03 -2.10
N ALA A 344 2.66 17.42 -2.20
CA ALA A 344 2.13 18.60 -1.50
C ALA A 344 2.18 18.44 0.03
N ALA A 345 2.09 17.20 0.53
CA ALA A 345 2.17 16.86 1.95
C ALA A 345 3.59 16.55 2.45
N ASP A 346 4.60 16.54 1.56
CA ASP A 346 5.97 16.13 1.83
C ASP A 346 6.05 14.68 2.37
N THR A 347 5.38 13.77 1.66
CA THR A 347 5.30 12.35 2.03
C THR A 347 5.23 11.43 0.80
N ALA A 348 4.97 10.14 1.04
CA ALA A 348 4.83 9.12 0.01
C ALA A 348 3.36 8.75 -0.24
N ALA A 349 3.04 8.32 -1.47
CA ALA A 349 1.71 7.86 -1.87
C ALA A 349 1.14 6.74 -0.96
N TYR A 350 2.01 5.92 -0.38
CA TYR A 350 1.67 4.89 0.61
C TYR A 350 0.96 5.47 1.84
N GLU A 351 1.51 6.57 2.39
CA GLU A 351 0.96 7.22 3.58
C GLU A 351 -0.37 7.88 3.25
N VAL A 352 -0.51 8.52 2.09
CA VAL A 352 -1.76 9.13 1.65
C VAL A 352 -2.90 8.12 1.63
N LEU A 353 -2.68 6.92 1.08
CA LEU A 353 -3.71 5.87 1.05
C LEU A 353 -4.00 5.32 2.44
N THR A 354 -2.96 4.97 3.21
CA THR A 354 -3.11 4.33 4.52
C THR A 354 -3.65 5.28 5.60
N ALA A 355 -3.55 6.60 5.39
CA ALA A 355 -4.09 7.61 6.28
C ALA A 355 -5.61 7.73 6.21
N ILE A 356 -6.27 7.25 5.14
CA ILE A 356 -7.72 7.39 4.99
C ILE A 356 -8.45 6.67 6.12
N ALA A 357 -9.10 7.47 6.96
CA ALA A 357 -9.73 7.00 8.19
C ALA A 357 -10.92 6.05 7.92
N PRO A 358 -11.23 5.12 8.84
CA PRO A 358 -12.37 4.20 8.71
C PRO A 358 -13.74 4.91 8.59
N ARG A 359 -13.86 6.15 9.06
CA ARG A 359 -15.11 6.93 8.95
C ARG A 359 -15.44 7.37 7.52
N VAL A 360 -14.46 7.38 6.60
CA VAL A 360 -14.71 7.59 5.17
C VAL A 360 -15.21 6.27 4.58
N PRO A 361 -16.46 6.18 4.11
CA PRO A 361 -16.98 4.92 3.59
C PRO A 361 -16.25 4.53 2.29
N ARG A 362 -15.93 3.23 2.18
CA ARG A 362 -15.36 2.64 0.95
C ARG A 362 -16.51 2.17 0.08
N HIS A 363 -16.54 2.70 -1.13
CA HIS A 363 -17.51 2.31 -2.15
C HIS A 363 -16.81 1.48 -3.23
N TYR A 364 -17.12 0.18 -3.28
CA TYR A 364 -16.46 -0.74 -4.22
C TYR A 364 -17.19 -0.79 -5.55
N THR A 365 -16.42 -0.63 -6.64
CA THR A 365 -16.92 -0.73 -8.02
C THR A 365 -16.10 -1.74 -8.82
N GLY A 366 -16.63 -2.19 -9.97
CA GLY A 366 -15.90 -3.12 -10.84
C GLY A 366 -15.60 -4.47 -10.17
N ALA A 367 -16.48 -4.96 -9.29
CA ALA A 367 -16.32 -6.29 -8.71
C ALA A 367 -16.28 -7.32 -9.87
N PRO A 368 -15.35 -8.32 -9.83
CA PRO A 368 -15.42 -9.42 -10.77
C PRO A 368 -16.76 -10.13 -10.61
N ALA A 369 -17.41 -10.41 -11.72
CA ALA A 369 -18.66 -11.15 -11.80
C ALA A 369 -18.49 -12.57 -11.26
#